data_af401e9482505eff42da8b2a6325cffc
#
_entry.id   af401e9482505eff42da8b2a6325cffc
#
_cell.length_a   1.000
_cell.length_b   1.000
_cell.length_c   1.000
_cell.angle_alpha   90.00
_cell.angle_beta   90.00
_cell.angle_gamma   90.00
#
_symmetry.space_group_name_H-M   'P 1'
#
loop_
_entity.id
_entity.type
_entity.pdbx_description
1 polymer ?
#
loop_
_entity_poly.entity_id
_entity_poly.type
_entity_poly.pdbx_seq_one_letter_code
_entity_poly.pdbx_strand_id
1 'polypeptide(L)'
;MHRGPIPDFSVLVLKELRRRGWRKAPVVIASNADSCVLSYIDGMAATTRMLRNEAVQLECLTEVTRIVREFHDLLAGADLAGDREVVCHNDLQPPNTIYRRTSGRLLPVALIDWDQAAPGDRLDDLAQLCWRFTGLGRSASCETVRERIAVILRTYGWRAGTQPVTKAMLRCQQKARDQIQVGAGDGDDMFQRLRDAGALESIQRDRDWTKAYLVD
;
A
#
# COMPACT_ATOMS: atom_id res chain seq x y z
N MET A 1 -15.71 -6.62 -10.84
CA MET A 1 -14.98 -7.70 -11.54
C MET A 1 -13.87 -7.01 -12.33
N HIS A 2 -12.61 -7.20 -11.93
CA HIS A 2 -11.48 -6.68 -12.70
C HIS A 2 -11.30 -7.59 -13.93
N ARG A 3 -11.17 -7.00 -15.11
CA ARG A 3 -10.88 -7.70 -16.37
C ARG A 3 -9.73 -6.97 -17.04
N GLY A 4 -8.56 -7.53 -16.98
CA GLY A 4 -7.35 -7.04 -17.61
C GLY A 4 -6.20 -8.01 -17.35
N PRO A 5 -5.07 -7.88 -18.06
CA PRO A 5 -3.89 -8.66 -17.72
C PRO A 5 -3.43 -8.27 -16.32
N ILE A 6 -3.19 -9.27 -15.48
CA ILE A 6 -2.50 -9.10 -14.21
C ILE A 6 -1.17 -9.82 -14.35
N PRO A 7 -0.05 -9.28 -13.84
CA PRO A 7 1.23 -9.96 -13.85
C PRO A 7 1.11 -11.38 -13.29
N ASP A 8 1.71 -12.36 -13.94
CA ASP A 8 1.65 -13.77 -13.53
C ASP A 8 2.07 -13.95 -12.07
N PHE A 9 3.03 -13.16 -11.60
CA PHE A 9 3.49 -13.19 -10.23
C PHE A 9 2.38 -12.81 -9.24
N SER A 10 1.57 -11.80 -9.54
CA SER A 10 0.43 -11.40 -8.69
C SER A 10 -0.62 -12.51 -8.57
N VAL A 11 -0.87 -13.21 -9.67
CA VAL A 11 -1.75 -14.39 -9.69
C VAL A 11 -1.22 -15.49 -8.76
N LEU A 12 0.10 -15.73 -8.80
CA LEU A 12 0.75 -16.72 -7.93
C LEU A 12 0.63 -16.30 -6.45
N VAL A 13 0.87 -15.04 -6.15
CA VAL A 13 0.75 -14.51 -4.78
C VAL A 13 -0.67 -14.67 -4.24
N LEU A 14 -1.69 -14.27 -5.01
CA LEU A 14 -3.09 -14.42 -4.62
C LEU A 14 -3.50 -15.87 -4.38
N LYS A 15 -3.05 -16.79 -5.24
CA LYS A 15 -3.29 -18.24 -5.09
C LYS A 15 -2.59 -18.78 -3.83
N GLU A 16 -1.37 -18.36 -3.54
CA GLU A 16 -0.61 -18.80 -2.37
C GLU A 16 -1.22 -18.28 -1.07
N LEU A 17 -1.61 -17.00 -1.01
CA LEU A 17 -2.34 -16.43 0.13
C LEU A 17 -3.63 -17.21 0.41
N ARG A 18 -4.38 -17.54 -0.66
CA ARG A 18 -5.61 -18.34 -0.54
C ARG A 18 -5.34 -19.74 -0.05
N ARG A 19 -4.29 -20.41 -0.57
CA ARG A 19 -3.86 -21.75 -0.16
C ARG A 19 -3.49 -21.79 1.33
N ARG A 20 -2.86 -20.73 1.83
CA ARG A 20 -2.51 -20.56 3.25
C ARG A 20 -3.69 -20.13 4.13
N GLY A 21 -4.90 -20.04 3.58
CA GLY A 21 -6.13 -19.71 4.32
C GLY A 21 -6.36 -18.22 4.55
N TRP A 22 -5.50 -17.34 4.02
CA TRP A 22 -5.70 -15.90 4.15
C TRP A 22 -6.79 -15.41 3.19
N ARG A 23 -7.75 -14.63 3.74
CA ARG A 23 -8.98 -14.26 3.03
C ARG A 23 -9.14 -12.76 2.85
N LYS A 24 -8.10 -11.98 3.11
CA LYS A 24 -8.14 -10.52 3.01
C LYS A 24 -7.56 -10.01 1.68
N ALA A 25 -7.65 -10.84 0.61
CA ALA A 25 -7.33 -10.50 -0.76
C ALA A 25 -8.38 -11.11 -1.71
N PRO A 26 -8.48 -10.64 -2.96
CA PRO A 26 -9.32 -11.24 -3.97
C PRO A 26 -8.94 -12.69 -4.25
N VAL A 27 -9.93 -13.51 -4.63
CA VAL A 27 -9.69 -14.87 -5.09
C VAL A 27 -9.57 -14.85 -6.61
N VAL A 28 -8.55 -15.52 -7.15
CA VAL A 28 -8.44 -15.76 -8.59
C VAL A 28 -9.48 -16.81 -8.99
N ILE A 29 -10.47 -16.39 -9.76
CA ILE A 29 -11.55 -17.26 -10.27
C ILE A 29 -11.09 -17.93 -11.56
N ALA A 30 -10.50 -17.16 -12.46
CA ALA A 30 -9.91 -17.64 -13.71
C ALA A 30 -8.76 -16.72 -14.12
N SER A 31 -7.76 -17.28 -14.80
CA SER A 31 -6.65 -16.49 -15.37
C SER A 31 -6.15 -17.16 -16.64
N ASN A 32 -5.80 -16.37 -17.66
CA ASN A 32 -5.09 -16.75 -18.86
C ASN A 32 -4.07 -15.67 -19.23
N ALA A 33 -3.38 -15.78 -20.37
CA ALA A 33 -2.36 -14.82 -20.77
C ALA A 33 -2.86 -13.37 -20.90
N ASP A 34 -4.15 -13.17 -21.24
CA ASP A 34 -4.69 -11.86 -21.60
C ASP A 34 -5.61 -11.27 -20.51
N SER A 35 -6.04 -12.10 -19.54
CA SER A 35 -7.04 -11.67 -18.57
C SER A 35 -6.99 -12.47 -17.27
N CYS A 36 -7.37 -11.77 -16.19
CA CYS A 36 -7.61 -12.39 -14.90
C CYS A 36 -8.98 -11.98 -14.37
N VAL A 37 -9.75 -12.94 -13.87
CA VAL A 37 -11.03 -12.72 -13.21
C VAL A 37 -10.85 -12.93 -11.73
N LEU A 38 -11.07 -11.85 -10.98
CA LEU A 38 -10.97 -11.84 -9.52
C LEU A 38 -12.36 -11.80 -8.87
N SER A 39 -12.46 -12.38 -7.68
CA SER A 39 -13.68 -12.23 -6.87
C SER A 39 -13.89 -10.78 -6.48
N TYR A 40 -15.17 -10.38 -6.43
CA TYR A 40 -15.53 -9.12 -5.80
C TYR A 40 -15.42 -9.24 -4.28
N ILE A 41 -14.91 -8.19 -3.63
CA ILE A 41 -14.93 -8.05 -2.17
C ILE A 41 -15.92 -6.93 -1.84
N ASP A 42 -16.97 -7.27 -1.12
CA ASP A 42 -17.96 -6.30 -0.67
C ASP A 42 -17.33 -5.27 0.27
N GLY A 43 -17.68 -3.98 0.08
CA GLY A 43 -17.15 -2.87 0.85
C GLY A 43 -16.88 -1.63 0.02
N MET A 44 -16.13 -0.71 0.58
CA MET A 44 -15.82 0.60 -0.03
C MET A 44 -14.31 0.80 -0.12
N ALA A 45 -13.80 1.21 -1.27
CA ALA A 45 -12.44 1.74 -1.40
C ALA A 45 -12.40 3.22 -1.00
N ALA A 46 -11.35 3.66 -0.31
CA ALA A 46 -11.25 5.05 0.16
C ALA A 46 -10.82 6.01 -0.96
N THR A 47 -11.64 6.13 -1.99
CA THR A 47 -11.39 7.00 -3.16
C THR A 47 -11.76 8.47 -2.93
N THR A 48 -12.73 8.74 -2.04
CA THR A 48 -13.16 10.10 -1.71
C THR A 48 -12.32 10.73 -0.60
N ARG A 49 -12.29 12.06 -0.54
CA ARG A 49 -11.59 12.80 0.53
C ARG A 49 -12.14 12.42 1.92
N MET A 50 -13.44 12.25 2.05
CA MET A 50 -14.08 11.87 3.31
C MET A 50 -13.59 10.51 3.80
N LEU A 51 -13.65 9.49 2.95
CA LEU A 51 -13.19 8.14 3.30
C LEU A 51 -11.69 8.09 3.60
N ARG A 52 -10.87 8.86 2.87
CA ARG A 52 -9.42 8.97 3.17
C ARG A 52 -9.16 9.60 4.54
N ASN A 53 -9.96 10.58 4.96
CA ASN A 53 -9.84 11.17 6.29
C ASN A 53 -10.26 10.19 7.40
N GLU A 54 -11.22 9.33 7.15
CA GLU A 54 -11.59 8.25 8.08
C GLU A 54 -10.52 7.14 8.10
N ALA A 55 -9.94 6.79 6.96
CA ALA A 55 -8.91 5.76 6.83
C ALA A 55 -7.60 6.07 7.59
N VAL A 56 -7.34 7.34 7.93
CA VAL A 56 -6.17 7.74 8.72
C VAL A 56 -6.44 7.80 10.23
N GLN A 57 -7.61 7.37 10.70
CA GLN A 57 -7.90 7.25 12.14
C GLN A 57 -7.11 6.09 12.75
N LEU A 58 -6.75 6.20 14.03
CA LEU A 58 -5.82 5.26 14.68
C LEU A 58 -6.29 3.81 14.65
N GLU A 59 -7.59 3.57 14.75
CA GLU A 59 -8.16 2.23 14.65
C GLU A 59 -7.99 1.63 13.25
N CYS A 60 -8.28 2.41 12.19
CA CYS A 60 -8.02 2.01 10.82
C CYS A 60 -6.53 1.69 10.58
N LEU A 61 -5.64 2.56 11.07
CA LEU A 61 -4.18 2.37 10.97
C LEU A 61 -3.75 1.07 11.65
N THR A 62 -4.27 0.82 12.84
CA THR A 62 -3.99 -0.41 13.58
C THR A 62 -4.43 -1.63 12.78
N GLU A 63 -5.65 -1.65 12.24
CA GLU A 63 -6.16 -2.82 11.52
C GLU A 63 -5.48 -3.02 10.16
N VAL A 64 -5.24 -1.96 9.37
CA VAL A 64 -4.52 -2.12 8.09
C VAL A 64 -3.08 -2.60 8.32
N THR A 65 -2.42 -2.11 9.38
CA THR A 65 -1.07 -2.55 9.73
C THR A 65 -1.03 -4.02 10.14
N ARG A 66 -2.04 -4.51 10.87
CA ARG A 66 -2.19 -5.94 11.20
C ARG A 66 -2.38 -6.78 9.94
N ILE A 67 -3.23 -6.33 9.01
CA ILE A 67 -3.44 -6.99 7.72
C ILE A 67 -2.13 -7.13 6.95
N VAL A 68 -1.33 -6.07 6.89
CA VAL A 68 -0.02 -6.09 6.23
C VAL A 68 0.94 -7.03 6.95
N ARG A 69 1.01 -6.98 8.27
CA ARG A 69 1.84 -7.88 9.05
C ARG A 69 1.47 -9.35 8.85
N GLU A 70 0.17 -9.67 8.84
CA GLU A 70 -0.31 -11.04 8.64
C GLU A 70 0.15 -11.63 7.30
N PHE A 71 -0.03 -10.93 6.17
CA PHE A 71 0.38 -11.52 4.90
C PHE A 71 1.90 -11.57 4.75
N HIS A 72 2.65 -10.63 5.31
CA HIS A 72 4.10 -10.70 5.38
C HIS A 72 4.57 -11.93 6.15
N ASP A 73 3.97 -12.20 7.31
CA ASP A 73 4.35 -13.37 8.12
C ASP A 73 3.97 -14.68 7.44
N LEU A 74 2.85 -14.70 6.71
CA LEU A 74 2.45 -15.85 5.91
C LEU A 74 3.40 -16.13 4.74
N LEU A 75 3.93 -15.09 4.09
CA LEU A 75 4.78 -15.23 2.91
C LEU A 75 6.28 -15.19 3.22
N ALA A 76 6.66 -14.97 4.49
CA ALA A 76 8.05 -15.06 4.90
C ALA A 76 8.59 -16.47 4.67
N GLY A 77 9.73 -16.57 3.98
CA GLY A 77 10.34 -17.85 3.61
C GLY A 77 9.55 -18.71 2.63
N ALA A 78 8.52 -18.16 1.98
CA ALA A 78 7.85 -18.82 0.86
C ALA A 78 8.75 -18.74 -0.39
N ASP A 79 8.65 -19.73 -1.27
CA ASP A 79 9.40 -19.77 -2.56
C ASP A 79 9.19 -18.48 -3.37
N LEU A 80 8.00 -17.88 -3.28
CA LEU A 80 7.66 -16.60 -3.92
C LEU A 80 8.48 -15.41 -3.38
N ALA A 81 9.01 -15.49 -2.18
CA ALA A 81 9.88 -14.43 -1.64
C ALA A 81 11.30 -14.49 -2.20
N GLY A 82 11.73 -15.65 -2.74
CA GLY A 82 13.09 -15.87 -3.22
C GLY A 82 14.11 -15.58 -2.11
N ASP A 83 15.13 -14.78 -2.42
CA ASP A 83 16.18 -14.38 -1.48
C ASP A 83 15.79 -13.15 -0.62
N ARG A 84 14.53 -12.70 -0.69
CA ARG A 84 14.04 -11.54 0.06
C ARG A 84 13.31 -11.98 1.33
N GLU A 85 13.07 -11.01 2.23
CA GLU A 85 12.38 -11.31 3.50
C GLU A 85 10.96 -11.82 3.31
N VAL A 86 10.22 -11.21 2.37
CA VAL A 86 8.79 -11.45 2.14
C VAL A 86 8.41 -11.17 0.68
N VAL A 87 7.15 -11.39 0.35
CA VAL A 87 6.51 -10.73 -0.80
C VAL A 87 5.86 -9.45 -0.31
N CYS A 88 6.16 -8.32 -0.93
CA CYS A 88 5.54 -7.03 -0.69
C CYS A 88 4.37 -6.78 -1.64
N HIS A 89 3.40 -5.99 -1.18
CA HIS A 89 2.30 -5.50 -2.01
C HIS A 89 2.77 -4.40 -2.97
N ASN A 90 3.67 -3.53 -2.50
CA ASN A 90 4.31 -2.42 -3.22
C ASN A 90 3.38 -1.30 -3.73
N ASP A 91 2.08 -1.36 -3.45
CA ASP A 91 1.13 -0.26 -3.72
C ASP A 91 0.09 -0.11 -2.60
N LEU A 92 0.57 -0.11 -1.35
CA LEU A 92 -0.28 0.09 -0.19
C LEU A 92 -0.76 1.54 -0.10
N GLN A 93 -2.06 1.73 -0.26
CA GLN A 93 -2.71 3.04 -0.15
C GLN A 93 -4.20 2.89 0.17
N PRO A 94 -4.85 3.93 0.76
CA PRO A 94 -6.26 3.85 1.10
C PRO A 94 -7.21 3.45 -0.04
N PRO A 95 -7.03 3.90 -1.31
CA PRO A 95 -7.83 3.40 -2.44
C PRO A 95 -7.67 1.90 -2.74
N ASN A 96 -6.52 1.30 -2.43
CA ASN A 96 -6.24 -0.12 -2.64
C ASN A 96 -6.58 -0.99 -1.42
N THR A 97 -7.39 -0.43 -0.52
CA THR A 97 -7.90 -1.11 0.68
C THR A 97 -9.41 -1.07 0.66
N ILE A 98 -10.04 -2.22 0.90
CA ILE A 98 -11.49 -2.32 1.06
C ILE A 98 -11.84 -2.16 2.52
N TYR A 99 -12.82 -1.29 2.78
CA TYR A 99 -13.30 -0.98 4.12
C TYR A 99 -14.76 -1.38 4.27
N ARG A 100 -15.16 -1.70 5.48
CA ARG A 100 -16.56 -1.87 5.89
C ARG A 100 -16.87 -1.03 7.12
N ARG A 101 -18.12 -0.62 7.25
CA ARG A 101 -18.59 0.02 8.48
C ARG A 101 -19.04 -1.04 9.47
N THR A 102 -18.40 -1.04 10.63
CA THR A 102 -18.73 -1.91 11.76
C THR A 102 -18.99 -1.01 12.97
N SER A 103 -20.20 -1.04 13.51
CA SER A 103 -20.61 -0.18 14.65
C SER A 103 -20.28 1.31 14.41
N GLY A 104 -20.56 1.81 13.18
CA GLY A 104 -20.32 3.20 12.79
C GLY A 104 -18.88 3.54 12.41
N ARG A 105 -17.92 2.65 12.62
CA ARG A 105 -16.48 2.84 12.31
C ARG A 105 -16.12 2.26 10.96
N LEU A 106 -15.27 2.95 10.23
CA LEU A 106 -14.70 2.44 8.99
C LEU A 106 -13.47 1.57 9.33
N LEU A 107 -13.53 0.28 9.00
CA LEU A 107 -12.42 -0.64 9.26
C LEU A 107 -11.98 -1.33 7.97
N PRO A 108 -10.67 -1.48 7.72
CA PRO A 108 -10.15 -2.22 6.58
C PRO A 108 -10.44 -3.71 6.74
N VAL A 109 -10.84 -4.35 5.64
CA VAL A 109 -11.16 -5.79 5.61
C VAL A 109 -10.36 -6.58 4.59
N ALA A 110 -9.80 -5.91 3.56
CA ALA A 110 -9.00 -6.56 2.54
C ALA A 110 -8.10 -5.56 1.79
N LEU A 111 -7.04 -6.09 1.17
CA LEU A 111 -6.19 -5.38 0.22
C LEU A 111 -6.52 -5.85 -1.20
N ILE A 112 -6.53 -4.91 -2.14
CA ILE A 112 -6.76 -5.13 -3.58
C ILE A 112 -5.64 -4.49 -4.38
N ASP A 113 -5.62 -4.73 -5.69
CA ASP A 113 -4.62 -4.16 -6.59
C ASP A 113 -3.19 -4.65 -6.29
N TRP A 114 -2.99 -5.96 -6.49
CA TRP A 114 -1.72 -6.64 -6.23
C TRP A 114 -0.76 -6.60 -7.42
N ASP A 115 -1.01 -5.77 -8.43
CA ASP A 115 -0.27 -5.75 -9.69
C ASP A 115 1.21 -5.39 -9.52
N GLN A 116 1.55 -4.67 -8.45
CA GLN A 116 2.93 -4.31 -8.09
C GLN A 116 3.58 -5.32 -7.12
N ALA A 117 2.89 -6.42 -6.78
CA ALA A 117 3.44 -7.38 -5.83
C ALA A 117 4.76 -7.97 -6.34
N ALA A 118 5.75 -8.03 -5.46
CA ALA A 118 7.08 -8.53 -5.79
C ALA A 118 7.83 -8.97 -4.51
N PRO A 119 8.86 -9.82 -4.62
CA PRO A 119 9.78 -10.07 -3.53
C PRO A 119 10.39 -8.76 -3.01
N GLY A 120 10.46 -8.59 -1.70
CA GLY A 120 10.96 -7.37 -1.08
C GLY A 120 11.24 -7.52 0.40
N ASP A 121 11.56 -6.41 1.04
CA ASP A 121 11.78 -6.35 2.47
C ASP A 121 10.55 -5.76 3.16
N ARG A 122 10.25 -6.23 4.36
CA ARG A 122 9.12 -5.72 5.16
C ARG A 122 9.09 -4.19 5.28
N LEU A 123 10.29 -3.60 5.24
CA LEU A 123 10.48 -2.16 5.30
C LEU A 123 9.85 -1.41 4.11
N ASP A 124 9.76 -2.02 2.94
CA ASP A 124 9.24 -1.37 1.74
C ASP A 124 7.74 -1.06 1.88
N ASP A 125 6.94 -2.05 2.26
CA ASP A 125 5.51 -1.86 2.52
C ASP A 125 5.25 -1.03 3.79
N LEU A 126 6.09 -1.18 4.82
CA LEU A 126 5.98 -0.39 6.03
C LEU A 126 6.20 1.11 5.76
N ALA A 127 7.14 1.43 4.88
CA ALA A 127 7.37 2.80 4.42
C ALA A 127 6.16 3.35 3.64
N GLN A 128 5.51 2.54 2.83
CA GLN A 128 4.29 2.94 2.13
C GLN A 128 3.12 3.19 3.10
N LEU A 129 2.92 2.34 4.11
CA LEU A 129 1.94 2.59 5.17
C LEU A 129 2.19 3.94 5.84
N CYS A 130 3.45 4.21 6.23
CA CYS A 130 3.81 5.46 6.89
C CYS A 130 3.64 6.68 5.98
N TRP A 131 3.84 6.54 4.68
CA TRP A 131 3.63 7.62 3.73
C TRP A 131 2.14 7.83 3.40
N ARG A 132 1.45 6.78 2.98
CA ARG A 132 0.13 6.87 2.34
C ARG A 132 -1.03 6.96 3.34
N PHE A 133 -0.87 6.40 4.56
CA PHE A 133 -1.96 6.29 5.53
C PHE A 133 -1.86 7.29 6.69
N THR A 134 -0.87 8.16 6.75
CA THR A 134 -0.71 9.09 7.88
C THR A 134 -1.26 10.50 7.62
N GLY A 135 -1.67 10.79 6.38
CA GLY A 135 -2.12 12.14 5.99
C GLY A 135 -0.96 13.14 5.84
N LEU A 136 0.26 12.63 5.69
CA LEU A 136 1.49 13.39 5.48
C LEU A 136 1.33 14.40 4.32
N GLY A 137 1.90 15.59 4.48
CA GLY A 137 1.86 16.64 3.45
C GLY A 137 0.48 17.29 3.23
N ARG A 138 -0.54 16.89 3.99
CA ARG A 138 -1.92 17.42 3.91
C ARG A 138 -2.21 18.35 5.08
N SER A 139 -3.41 18.29 5.66
CA SER A 139 -3.82 19.14 6.78
C SER A 139 -3.39 18.63 8.17
N ALA A 140 -2.70 17.49 8.24
CA ALA A 140 -2.26 16.94 9.50
C ALA A 140 -1.02 17.68 10.04
N SER A 141 -0.99 17.95 11.35
CA SER A 141 0.19 18.49 12.02
C SER A 141 1.34 17.48 12.01
N CYS A 142 2.56 17.96 12.17
CA CYS A 142 3.74 17.10 12.30
C CYS A 142 3.60 16.11 13.48
N GLU A 143 3.07 16.55 14.60
CA GLU A 143 2.81 15.74 15.78
C GLU A 143 1.81 14.60 15.47
N THR A 144 0.69 14.92 14.81
CA THR A 144 -0.31 13.92 14.38
C THR A 144 0.30 12.89 13.44
N VAL A 145 1.12 13.30 12.48
CA VAL A 145 1.78 12.35 11.57
C VAL A 145 2.77 11.47 12.32
N ARG A 146 3.57 12.02 13.22
CA ARG A 146 4.50 11.25 14.06
C ARG A 146 3.76 10.24 14.95
N GLU A 147 2.66 10.63 15.57
CA GLU A 147 1.80 9.75 16.36
C GLU A 147 1.29 8.57 15.51
N ARG A 148 0.77 8.84 14.32
CA ARG A 148 0.28 7.82 13.39
C ARG A 148 1.39 6.86 12.95
N ILE A 149 2.56 7.38 12.61
CA ILE A 149 3.75 6.56 12.33
C ILE A 149 4.09 5.67 13.53
N ALA A 150 4.12 6.23 14.74
CA ALA A 150 4.41 5.46 15.95
C ALA A 150 3.39 4.33 16.18
N VAL A 151 2.10 4.56 15.89
CA VAL A 151 1.05 3.52 15.95
C VAL A 151 1.33 2.42 14.92
N ILE A 152 1.63 2.76 13.67
CA ILE A 152 1.97 1.80 12.61
C ILE A 152 3.17 0.96 13.04
N LEU A 153 4.28 1.58 13.42
CA LEU A 153 5.52 0.89 13.76
C LEU A 153 5.34 -0.04 14.97
N ARG A 154 4.66 0.43 16.01
CA ARG A 154 4.36 -0.37 17.20
C ARG A 154 3.43 -1.54 16.88
N THR A 155 2.37 -1.33 16.11
CA THR A 155 1.43 -2.37 15.71
C THR A 155 2.09 -3.43 14.83
N TYR A 156 2.97 -3.00 13.93
CA TYR A 156 3.75 -3.91 13.09
C TYR A 156 4.79 -4.69 13.89
N GLY A 157 5.21 -4.20 15.04
CA GLY A 157 6.31 -4.78 15.84
C GLY A 157 7.70 -4.39 15.33
N TRP A 158 7.80 -3.24 14.64
CA TRP A 158 9.06 -2.70 14.14
C TRP A 158 9.90 -2.12 15.29
N ARG A 159 11.17 -2.55 15.42
CA ARG A 159 12.04 -2.19 16.56
C ARG A 159 13.29 -1.39 16.17
N ALA A 160 13.57 -1.24 14.87
CA ALA A 160 14.78 -0.57 14.40
C ALA A 160 14.68 0.98 14.39
N GLY A 161 13.66 1.54 15.06
CA GLY A 161 13.44 2.99 15.11
C GLY A 161 12.79 3.57 13.85
N THR A 162 12.63 4.88 13.82
CA THR A 162 11.94 5.61 12.74
C THR A 162 12.85 5.93 11.56
N GLN A 163 14.16 6.13 11.81
CA GLN A 163 15.10 6.58 10.78
C GLN A 163 15.19 5.65 9.54
N PRO A 164 15.28 4.31 9.66
CA PRO A 164 15.24 3.43 8.49
C PRO A 164 13.96 3.57 7.68
N VAL A 165 12.81 3.73 8.37
CA VAL A 165 11.49 3.89 7.74
C VAL A 165 11.42 5.21 6.99
N THR A 166 11.87 6.32 7.58
CA THR A 166 11.90 7.63 6.93
C THR A 166 12.77 7.61 5.67
N LYS A 167 13.94 6.98 5.73
CA LYS A 167 14.80 6.78 4.55
C LYS A 167 14.10 5.94 3.47
N ALA A 168 13.39 4.89 3.87
CA ALA A 168 12.62 4.06 2.94
C ALA A 168 11.43 4.83 2.34
N MET A 169 10.73 5.66 3.12
CA MET A 169 9.68 6.55 2.60
C MET A 169 10.21 7.47 1.50
N LEU A 170 11.37 8.10 1.70
CA LEU A 170 11.99 8.94 0.68
C LEU A 170 12.35 8.17 -0.60
N ARG A 171 12.79 6.91 -0.48
CA ARG A 171 13.03 6.03 -1.63
C ARG A 171 11.72 5.68 -2.36
N CYS A 172 10.67 5.31 -1.63
CA CYS A 172 9.34 5.03 -2.22
C CYS A 172 8.78 6.26 -2.96
N GLN A 173 8.88 7.43 -2.36
CA GLN A 173 8.45 8.69 -2.97
C GLN A 173 9.24 8.99 -4.25
N GLN A 174 10.56 8.78 -4.24
CA GLN A 174 11.38 8.96 -5.45
C GLN A 174 10.98 7.96 -6.53
N LYS A 175 10.89 6.66 -6.19
CA LYS A 175 10.49 5.61 -7.12
C LYS A 175 9.14 5.91 -7.78
N ALA A 176 8.15 6.35 -7.01
CA ALA A 176 6.83 6.71 -7.54
C ALA A 176 6.90 7.90 -8.52
N ARG A 177 7.72 8.91 -8.25
CA ARG A 177 7.96 10.02 -9.20
C ARG A 177 8.59 9.54 -10.49
N ASP A 178 9.66 8.74 -10.37
CA ASP A 178 10.40 8.23 -11.52
C ASP A 178 9.50 7.36 -12.41
N GLN A 179 8.65 6.51 -11.82
CA GLN A 179 7.67 5.71 -12.54
C GLN A 179 6.67 6.59 -13.32
N ILE A 180 6.14 7.64 -12.71
CA ILE A 180 5.21 8.56 -13.39
C ILE A 180 5.92 9.31 -14.52
N GLN A 181 7.15 9.79 -14.30
CA GLN A 181 7.92 10.53 -15.33
C GLN A 181 8.24 9.63 -16.51
N VAL A 182 8.76 8.42 -16.26
CA VAL A 182 9.13 7.48 -17.32
C VAL A 182 7.87 7.01 -18.08
N GLY A 183 6.85 6.49 -17.37
CA GLY A 183 5.64 5.99 -18.02
C GLY A 183 4.92 7.07 -18.83
N ALA A 184 4.84 8.32 -18.32
CA ALA A 184 4.27 9.42 -19.08
C ALA A 184 5.13 9.82 -20.30
N GLY A 185 6.45 9.68 -20.18
CA GLY A 185 7.38 9.90 -21.32
C GLY A 185 7.26 8.84 -22.40
N ASP A 186 7.01 7.59 -22.01
CA ASP A 186 6.79 6.45 -22.90
C ASP A 186 5.40 6.42 -23.54
N GLY A 187 4.53 7.37 -23.20
CA GLY A 187 3.21 7.51 -23.79
C GLY A 187 2.11 6.67 -23.10
N ASP A 188 2.36 6.15 -21.91
CA ASP A 188 1.33 5.43 -21.14
C ASP A 188 0.23 6.39 -20.65
N ASP A 189 -0.99 6.16 -21.12
CA ASP A 189 -2.18 7.00 -20.83
C ASP A 189 -2.46 7.13 -19.32
N MET A 190 -2.22 6.11 -18.52
CA MET A 190 -2.44 6.14 -17.08
C MET A 190 -1.45 7.09 -16.41
N PHE A 191 -0.17 6.98 -16.73
CA PHE A 191 0.87 7.84 -16.17
C PHE A 191 0.77 9.29 -16.68
N GLN A 192 0.35 9.50 -17.93
CA GLN A 192 0.05 10.83 -18.44
C GLN A 192 -1.07 11.49 -17.63
N ARG A 193 -2.19 10.79 -17.37
CA ARG A 193 -3.29 11.30 -16.53
C ARG A 193 -2.83 11.60 -15.10
N LEU A 194 -1.98 10.76 -14.50
CA LEU A 194 -1.43 11.01 -13.17
C LEU A 194 -0.58 12.28 -13.14
N ARG A 195 0.30 12.45 -14.14
CA ARG A 195 1.12 13.67 -14.29
C ARG A 195 0.24 14.91 -14.44
N ASP A 196 -0.74 14.86 -15.34
CA ASP A 196 -1.62 16.00 -15.64
C ASP A 196 -2.56 16.32 -14.45
N ALA A 197 -2.84 15.36 -13.59
CA ALA A 197 -3.53 15.55 -12.31
C ALA A 197 -2.65 16.12 -11.20
N GLY A 198 -1.38 16.44 -11.45
CA GLY A 198 -0.46 17.05 -10.48
C GLY A 198 0.12 16.05 -9.47
N ALA A 199 0.22 14.76 -9.84
CA ALA A 199 0.77 13.75 -8.95
C ALA A 199 2.24 13.99 -8.62
N LEU A 200 3.04 14.48 -9.58
CA LEU A 200 4.47 14.77 -9.37
C LEU A 200 4.68 15.87 -8.32
N GLU A 201 3.90 16.94 -8.41
CA GLU A 201 3.93 18.06 -7.45
C GLU A 201 3.43 17.62 -6.07
N SER A 202 2.41 16.76 -6.04
CA SER A 202 1.91 16.19 -4.78
C SER A 202 2.97 15.34 -4.08
N ILE A 203 3.63 14.44 -4.81
CA ILE A 203 4.69 13.59 -4.25
C ILE A 203 5.90 14.45 -3.86
N GLN A 204 6.22 15.51 -4.62
CA GLN A 204 7.31 16.41 -4.25
C GLN A 204 7.02 17.12 -2.92
N ARG A 205 5.80 17.63 -2.72
CA ARG A 205 5.39 18.24 -1.44
C ARG A 205 5.50 17.23 -0.27
N ASP A 206 5.03 16.00 -0.48
CA ASP A 206 5.17 14.94 0.53
C ASP A 206 6.62 14.66 0.87
N ARG A 207 7.49 14.65 -0.13
CA ARG A 207 8.93 14.40 0.01
C ARG A 207 9.63 15.54 0.77
N ASP A 208 9.32 16.79 0.42
CA ASP A 208 9.89 17.96 1.09
C ASP A 208 9.43 18.01 2.54
N TRP A 209 8.19 17.69 2.79
CA TRP A 209 7.64 17.56 4.14
C TRP A 209 8.35 16.46 4.94
N THR A 210 8.55 15.27 4.33
CA THR A 210 9.26 14.16 4.97
C THR A 210 10.68 14.57 5.36
N LYS A 211 11.40 15.26 4.48
CA LYS A 211 12.75 15.77 4.77
C LYS A 211 12.77 16.81 5.89
N ALA A 212 11.80 17.73 5.88
CA ALA A 212 11.75 18.84 6.82
C ALA A 212 11.38 18.40 8.24
N TYR A 213 10.56 17.35 8.39
CA TYR A 213 9.94 17.05 9.69
C TYR A 213 10.20 15.64 10.21
N LEU A 214 10.73 14.72 9.42
CA LEU A 214 10.98 13.33 9.82
C LEU A 214 12.45 12.90 9.68
N VAL A 215 13.28 13.67 8.99
CA VAL A 215 14.74 13.41 8.93
C VAL A 215 15.39 14.25 10.03
N ASP A 216 15.97 13.56 11.02
CA ASP A 216 16.83 14.15 12.05
C ASP A 216 18.23 14.39 11.47
#